data_a535f7b50c76f01648f62e5f5bfca723
#
_entry.id   a535f7b50c76f01648f62e5f5bfca723
#
_cell.length_a   1.000
_cell.length_b   1.000
_cell.length_c   1.000
_cell.angle_alpha   90.00
_cell.angle_beta   90.00
_cell.angle_gamma   90.00
#
_symmetry.space_group_name_H-M   'P 1'
#
loop_
_entity.id
_entity.type
_entity.pdbx_description
1 polymer ?
#
loop_
_entity_poly.entity_id
_entity_poly.type
_entity_poly.pdbx_seq_one_letter_code
_entity_poly.pdbx_strand_id
1 'polypeptide(L)'
;MKQLLRILAGLILFNTTYSAAAQTPYAPEALTAEDYARGEDALYAQTAPLVFRADIRPIWIDNFRFWYRNDIPEGREFILVDARKKTKERAFDHKKLADALTKASGAEYGPFNLPFSRFEFADDGEAIVFGAKGIQFTYHIRNGQCTAAPAPERAGRNTIVSPDGAKAAFIRDFNLWVKDLKSGEETQLTSDGVEDFGYATNNAGWAKSERPVLLWSLDSKKIATFQHDGRGVGEMYLSTTNVGHPKLEAWKYPLPGDSLIFRIHRVVIHLDGPQVVRLQMPPDPHRSSTTDHIAGRDGTFLDVEWSPDAAQLAFLSNSRDHKEAVLRLANPETGTVRTVLEEKVETFFESGYNERNWHILPESNEAIWYSQRSDWGHLYRYNLETGQLKNP
;
A
#
# COMPACT_ATOMS: atom_id res chain seq x y z
N MET A 1 -1.67 -16.38 -69.08
CA MET A 1 -3.07 -16.35 -68.65
C MET A 1 -3.41 -17.33 -67.51
N LYS A 2 -3.09 -18.62 -67.62
CA LYS A 2 -3.42 -19.61 -66.55
C LYS A 2 -2.74 -19.38 -65.17
N GLN A 3 -1.54 -18.78 -65.14
CA GLN A 3 -0.86 -18.45 -63.87
C GLN A 3 -1.39 -17.20 -63.18
N LEU A 4 -1.81 -16.19 -63.98
CA LEU A 4 -2.46 -14.99 -63.40
C LEU A 4 -3.81 -15.29 -62.76
N LEU A 5 -4.57 -16.26 -63.34
CA LEU A 5 -5.87 -16.66 -62.79
C LEU A 5 -5.73 -17.43 -61.48
N ARG A 6 -4.63 -18.16 -61.26
CA ARG A 6 -4.35 -18.87 -59.99
C ARG A 6 -3.92 -17.90 -58.89
N ILE A 7 -3.23 -16.83 -59.21
CA ILE A 7 -2.84 -15.79 -58.24
C ILE A 7 -4.07 -14.96 -57.82
N LEU A 8 -4.97 -14.66 -58.79
CA LEU A 8 -6.21 -13.94 -58.49
C LEU A 8 -7.17 -14.78 -57.66
N ALA A 9 -7.28 -16.08 -57.88
CA ALA A 9 -8.09 -17.00 -57.07
C ALA A 9 -7.52 -17.18 -55.65
N GLY A 10 -6.18 -17.19 -55.49
CA GLY A 10 -5.51 -17.20 -54.19
C GLY A 10 -5.72 -15.92 -53.36
N LEU A 11 -5.76 -14.74 -54.03
CA LEU A 11 -6.03 -13.46 -53.37
C LEU A 11 -7.50 -13.27 -52.96
N ILE A 12 -8.44 -13.91 -53.64
CA ILE A 12 -9.86 -13.85 -53.31
C ILE A 12 -10.19 -14.77 -52.11
N LEU A 13 -9.44 -15.86 -51.91
CA LEU A 13 -9.63 -16.77 -50.77
C LEU A 13 -9.03 -16.25 -49.44
N PHE A 14 -8.15 -15.22 -49.45
CA PHE A 14 -7.59 -14.60 -48.25
C PHE A 14 -8.38 -13.37 -47.75
N ASN A 15 -9.41 -12.95 -48.49
CA ASN A 15 -10.34 -11.91 -48.05
C ASN A 15 -11.65 -12.47 -47.46
N THR A 16 -11.62 -13.61 -46.82
CA THR A 16 -12.63 -13.92 -45.82
C THR A 16 -12.35 -13.03 -44.63
N THR A 17 -12.88 -11.81 -44.66
CA THR A 17 -13.06 -11.00 -43.48
C THR A 17 -13.72 -11.88 -42.43
N TYR A 18 -12.98 -12.27 -41.40
CA TYR A 18 -13.59 -12.61 -40.13
C TYR A 18 -14.36 -11.35 -39.70
N SER A 19 -15.61 -11.26 -40.10
CA SER A 19 -16.56 -10.44 -39.38
C SER A 19 -16.59 -11.06 -37.99
N ALA A 20 -15.80 -10.54 -37.08
CA ALA A 20 -16.05 -10.73 -35.68
C ALA A 20 -17.50 -10.23 -35.52
N ALA A 21 -18.45 -11.14 -35.39
CA ALA A 21 -19.80 -10.78 -35.04
C ALA A 21 -19.69 -10.05 -33.71
N ALA A 22 -19.75 -8.72 -33.77
CA ALA A 22 -19.85 -7.93 -32.56
C ALA A 22 -21.06 -8.49 -31.83
N GLN A 23 -20.87 -8.93 -30.62
CA GLN A 23 -22.00 -9.39 -29.78
C GLN A 23 -23.03 -8.28 -29.79
N THR A 24 -24.26 -8.62 -30.21
CA THR A 24 -25.36 -7.67 -30.15
C THR A 24 -25.48 -7.22 -28.69
N PRO A 25 -25.39 -5.91 -28.41
CA PRO A 25 -25.53 -5.44 -27.05
C PRO A 25 -26.80 -5.95 -26.43
N TYR A 26 -26.74 -6.45 -25.22
CA TYR A 26 -27.91 -6.81 -24.45
C TYR A 26 -28.68 -5.52 -24.12
N ALA A 27 -29.77 -5.25 -24.80
CA ALA A 27 -30.54 -4.03 -24.66
C ALA A 27 -32.04 -4.38 -24.70
N PRO A 28 -32.61 -5.01 -23.66
CA PRO A 28 -34.02 -5.31 -23.58
C PRO A 28 -34.86 -4.03 -23.44
N GLU A 29 -36.08 -4.02 -23.97
CA GLU A 29 -37.01 -2.89 -23.82
C GLU A 29 -37.38 -2.62 -22.36
N ALA A 30 -37.40 -3.67 -21.52
CA ALA A 30 -37.63 -3.57 -20.08
C ALA A 30 -36.71 -4.54 -19.33
N LEU A 31 -36.16 -4.08 -18.23
CA LEU A 31 -35.36 -4.91 -17.32
C LEU A 31 -36.29 -5.61 -16.31
N THR A 32 -36.00 -6.87 -16.08
CA THR A 32 -36.72 -7.71 -15.08
C THR A 32 -35.89 -7.85 -13.81
N ALA A 33 -36.48 -8.33 -12.72
CA ALA A 33 -35.76 -8.66 -11.50
C ALA A 33 -34.65 -9.71 -11.74
N GLU A 34 -34.87 -10.62 -12.70
CA GLU A 34 -33.87 -11.63 -13.09
C GLU A 34 -32.66 -11.03 -13.82
N ASP A 35 -32.87 -9.96 -14.58
CA ASP A 35 -31.76 -9.23 -15.21
C ASP A 35 -30.86 -8.54 -14.17
N TYR A 36 -31.49 -7.96 -13.14
CA TYR A 36 -30.72 -7.38 -12.02
C TYR A 36 -29.99 -8.45 -11.21
N ALA A 37 -30.64 -9.58 -10.88
CA ALA A 37 -30.03 -10.70 -10.18
C ALA A 37 -28.79 -11.23 -10.94
N ARG A 38 -28.92 -11.39 -12.27
CA ARG A 38 -27.79 -11.80 -13.13
C ARG A 38 -26.64 -10.76 -13.11
N GLY A 39 -26.98 -9.46 -13.02
CA GLY A 39 -25.97 -8.41 -12.83
C GLY A 39 -25.29 -8.49 -11.46
N GLU A 40 -26.06 -8.75 -10.40
CA GLU A 40 -25.52 -8.94 -9.04
C GLU A 40 -24.62 -10.17 -8.95
N ASP A 41 -24.97 -11.28 -9.60
CA ASP A 41 -24.16 -12.50 -9.64
C ASP A 41 -22.81 -12.28 -10.37
N ALA A 42 -22.74 -11.29 -11.25
CA ALA A 42 -21.49 -10.92 -11.95
C ALA A 42 -20.58 -9.97 -11.15
N LEU A 43 -21.03 -9.45 -10.01
CA LEU A 43 -20.22 -8.58 -9.18
C LEU A 43 -19.00 -9.31 -8.60
N TYR A 44 -17.93 -8.55 -8.37
CA TYR A 44 -16.66 -9.08 -7.84
C TYR A 44 -16.83 -9.93 -6.58
N ALA A 45 -17.74 -9.54 -5.68
CA ALA A 45 -18.00 -10.28 -4.44
C ALA A 45 -18.51 -11.71 -4.69
N GLN A 46 -19.22 -11.95 -5.81
CA GLN A 46 -19.75 -13.25 -6.19
C GLN A 46 -18.75 -14.03 -7.07
N THR A 47 -18.03 -13.33 -7.93
CA THR A 47 -17.11 -13.96 -8.90
C THR A 47 -15.73 -14.23 -8.33
N ALA A 48 -15.21 -13.37 -7.44
CA ALA A 48 -13.89 -13.56 -6.83
C ALA A 48 -13.71 -14.93 -6.13
N PRO A 49 -14.69 -15.46 -5.38
CA PRO A 49 -14.58 -16.78 -4.77
C PRO A 49 -14.50 -17.95 -5.76
N LEU A 50 -14.82 -17.72 -7.03
CA LEU A 50 -14.73 -18.72 -8.10
C LEU A 50 -13.36 -18.79 -8.76
N VAL A 51 -12.47 -17.84 -8.44
CA VAL A 51 -11.13 -17.74 -9.03
C VAL A 51 -10.10 -18.20 -8.01
N PHE A 52 -9.45 -19.33 -8.32
CA PHE A 52 -8.45 -19.92 -7.45
C PHE A 52 -7.03 -19.63 -7.94
N ARG A 53 -6.08 -19.53 -7.00
CA ARG A 53 -4.64 -19.41 -7.26
C ARG A 53 -4.24 -18.17 -8.09
N ALA A 54 -5.04 -17.13 -8.06
CA ALA A 54 -4.87 -15.95 -8.92
C ALA A 54 -4.21 -14.76 -8.21
N ASP A 55 -4.52 -14.51 -6.94
CA ASP A 55 -4.03 -13.33 -6.19
C ASP A 55 -2.88 -13.73 -5.27
N ILE A 56 -1.67 -13.81 -5.82
CA ILE A 56 -0.46 -14.12 -5.06
C ILE A 56 0.13 -12.84 -4.53
N ARG A 57 0.00 -12.61 -3.21
CA ARG A 57 0.63 -11.50 -2.49
C ARG A 57 1.73 -12.01 -1.59
N PRO A 58 3.01 -11.91 -2.00
CA PRO A 58 4.11 -12.45 -1.23
C PRO A 58 4.34 -11.62 0.04
N ILE A 59 4.50 -12.30 1.16
CA ILE A 59 4.96 -11.71 2.43
C ILE A 59 6.38 -12.21 2.64
N TRP A 60 7.33 -11.31 2.46
CA TRP A 60 8.75 -11.62 2.54
C TRP A 60 9.17 -11.86 3.99
N ILE A 61 9.94 -12.93 4.21
CA ILE A 61 10.59 -13.29 5.47
C ILE A 61 12.02 -12.73 5.47
N ASP A 62 12.69 -12.87 4.34
CA ASP A 62 14.03 -12.36 4.06
C ASP A 62 14.22 -12.16 2.55
N ASN A 63 15.43 -11.87 2.10
CA ASN A 63 15.74 -11.62 0.68
C ASN A 63 15.50 -12.82 -0.26
N PHE A 64 15.21 -14.01 0.27
CA PHE A 64 15.11 -15.25 -0.52
C PHE A 64 13.88 -16.07 -0.20
N ARG A 65 13.24 -15.82 0.93
CA ARG A 65 12.06 -16.57 1.37
C ARG A 65 10.86 -15.66 1.52
N PHE A 66 9.74 -16.13 1.02
CA PHE A 66 8.45 -15.50 1.25
C PHE A 66 7.36 -16.56 1.39
N TRP A 67 6.28 -16.17 2.00
CA TRP A 67 5.07 -16.97 2.01
C TRP A 67 3.89 -16.17 1.43
N TYR A 68 2.86 -16.88 0.98
CA TYR A 68 1.63 -16.27 0.53
C TYR A 68 0.44 -17.16 0.84
N ARG A 69 -0.73 -16.53 0.94
CA ARG A 69 -2.01 -17.23 1.04
C ARG A 69 -2.47 -17.59 -0.37
N ASN A 70 -2.91 -18.82 -0.55
CA ASN A 70 -3.42 -19.36 -1.79
C ASN A 70 -4.86 -19.80 -1.60
N ASP A 71 -5.80 -19.26 -2.38
CA ASP A 71 -7.19 -19.69 -2.37
C ASP A 71 -7.35 -20.92 -3.28
N ILE A 72 -7.97 -21.97 -2.75
CA ILE A 72 -8.20 -23.26 -3.41
C ILE A 72 -9.67 -23.66 -3.25
N PRO A 73 -10.21 -24.64 -4.03
CA PRO A 73 -11.61 -25.04 -3.90
C PRO A 73 -12.02 -25.48 -2.49
N GLU A 74 -11.11 -26.06 -1.73
CA GLU A 74 -11.35 -26.54 -0.37
C GLU A 74 -11.26 -25.43 0.69
N GLY A 75 -10.82 -24.23 0.31
CA GLY A 75 -10.65 -23.08 1.19
C GLY A 75 -9.32 -22.35 0.98
N ARG A 76 -8.45 -22.30 1.99
CA ARG A 76 -7.20 -21.51 1.96
C ARG A 76 -6.03 -22.33 2.44
N GLU A 77 -4.92 -22.24 1.72
CA GLU A 77 -3.64 -22.79 2.14
C GLU A 77 -2.56 -21.69 2.19
N PHE A 78 -1.52 -21.95 2.96
CA PHE A 78 -0.35 -21.06 3.07
C PHE A 78 0.86 -21.77 2.47
N ILE A 79 1.50 -21.08 1.52
CA ILE A 79 2.62 -21.61 0.74
C ILE A 79 3.89 -20.85 1.12
N LEU A 80 4.95 -21.58 1.40
CA LEU A 80 6.31 -21.07 1.60
C LEU A 80 7.14 -21.31 0.34
N VAL A 81 7.84 -20.29 -0.10
CA VAL A 81 8.82 -20.36 -1.20
C VAL A 81 10.19 -20.02 -0.66
N ASP A 82 11.16 -20.86 -0.97
CA ASP A 82 12.59 -20.62 -0.71
C ASP A 82 13.34 -20.61 -2.05
N ALA A 83 13.73 -19.40 -2.49
CA ALA A 83 14.41 -19.23 -3.79
C ALA A 83 15.82 -19.83 -3.81
N ARG A 84 16.53 -19.88 -2.66
CA ARG A 84 17.86 -20.53 -2.57
C ARG A 84 17.76 -22.02 -2.74
N LYS A 85 16.80 -22.64 -2.05
CA LYS A 85 16.56 -24.09 -2.13
C LYS A 85 15.75 -24.47 -3.35
N LYS A 86 15.15 -23.51 -4.06
CA LYS A 86 14.21 -23.71 -5.18
C LYS A 86 13.04 -24.60 -4.79
N THR A 87 12.51 -24.42 -3.57
CA THR A 87 11.37 -25.17 -3.04
C THR A 87 10.13 -24.29 -2.99
N LYS A 88 8.98 -24.94 -3.20
CA LYS A 88 7.65 -24.37 -3.04
C LYS A 88 6.79 -25.42 -2.36
N GLU A 89 6.42 -25.21 -1.12
CA GLU A 89 5.72 -26.19 -0.29
C GLU A 89 4.71 -25.49 0.65
N ARG A 90 3.90 -26.25 1.33
CA ARG A 90 3.05 -25.70 2.37
C ARG A 90 3.90 -25.17 3.52
N ALA A 91 3.58 -23.97 4.01
CA ALA A 91 4.33 -23.32 5.08
C ALA A 91 4.36 -24.13 6.38
N PHE A 92 3.36 -24.96 6.59
CA PHE A 92 3.20 -25.90 7.70
C PHE A 92 2.16 -26.98 7.36
N ASP A 93 2.06 -28.01 8.18
CA ASP A 93 1.00 -29.01 8.09
C ASP A 93 -0.34 -28.41 8.59
N HIS A 94 -1.21 -28.04 7.66
CA HIS A 94 -2.49 -27.40 7.95
C HIS A 94 -3.41 -28.25 8.83
N LYS A 95 -3.38 -29.59 8.66
CA LYS A 95 -4.20 -30.47 9.47
C LYS A 95 -3.72 -30.54 10.91
N LYS A 96 -2.42 -30.70 11.12
CA LYS A 96 -1.84 -30.73 12.47
C LYS A 96 -2.07 -29.40 13.19
N LEU A 97 -1.93 -28.27 12.47
CA LEU A 97 -2.23 -26.97 13.05
C LEU A 97 -3.71 -26.84 13.43
N ALA A 98 -4.64 -27.22 12.53
CA ALA A 98 -6.07 -27.16 12.83
C ALA A 98 -6.44 -27.99 14.06
N ASP A 99 -5.92 -29.21 14.15
CA ASP A 99 -6.15 -30.12 15.30
C ASP A 99 -5.59 -29.51 16.61
N ALA A 100 -4.37 -28.95 16.56
CA ALA A 100 -3.74 -28.31 17.70
C ALA A 100 -4.45 -27.02 18.14
N LEU A 101 -4.87 -26.21 17.19
CA LEU A 101 -5.62 -24.97 17.45
C LEU A 101 -7.02 -25.27 18.03
N THR A 102 -7.70 -26.30 17.52
CA THR A 102 -8.97 -26.75 18.07
C THR A 102 -8.83 -27.12 19.56
N LYS A 103 -7.77 -27.82 19.93
CA LYS A 103 -7.48 -28.16 21.33
C LYS A 103 -7.17 -26.94 22.20
N ALA A 104 -6.37 -25.99 21.63
CA ALA A 104 -5.93 -24.80 22.36
C ALA A 104 -7.04 -23.76 22.54
N SER A 105 -7.97 -23.66 21.59
CA SER A 105 -9.02 -22.61 21.56
C SER A 105 -10.39 -23.11 22.02
N GLY A 106 -10.64 -24.43 22.01
CA GLY A 106 -11.95 -25.02 22.23
C GLY A 106 -12.96 -24.85 21.09
N ALA A 107 -12.51 -24.30 19.92
CA ALA A 107 -13.35 -24.12 18.73
C ALA A 107 -12.85 -25.02 17.60
N GLU A 108 -13.74 -25.61 16.82
CA GLU A 108 -13.41 -26.53 15.73
C GLU A 108 -12.93 -25.78 14.49
N TYR A 109 -11.80 -26.23 13.91
CA TYR A 109 -11.23 -25.67 12.70
C TYR A 109 -10.84 -26.78 11.71
N GLY A 110 -11.11 -26.53 10.41
CA GLY A 110 -10.64 -27.37 9.33
C GLY A 110 -9.26 -26.94 8.80
N PRO A 111 -8.54 -27.86 8.11
CA PRO A 111 -7.20 -27.59 7.59
C PRO A 111 -7.12 -26.43 6.59
N PHE A 112 -8.20 -26.16 5.86
CA PHE A 112 -8.28 -25.09 4.88
C PHE A 112 -9.24 -23.96 5.30
N ASN A 113 -9.68 -23.97 6.55
CA ASN A 113 -10.54 -22.94 7.14
C ASN A 113 -9.97 -22.46 8.46
N LEU A 114 -8.69 -22.13 8.48
CA LEU A 114 -8.01 -21.56 9.65
C LEU A 114 -8.50 -20.12 9.91
N PRO A 115 -8.64 -19.69 11.17
CA PRO A 115 -9.28 -18.42 11.53
C PRO A 115 -8.38 -17.18 11.37
N PHE A 116 -7.29 -17.30 10.64
CA PHE A 116 -6.37 -16.20 10.39
C PHE A 116 -6.02 -16.09 8.89
N SER A 117 -5.58 -14.93 8.48
CA SER A 117 -5.12 -14.64 7.12
C SER A 117 -3.63 -14.27 7.04
N ARG A 118 -3.02 -13.99 8.19
CA ARG A 118 -1.59 -13.66 8.33
C ARG A 118 -1.02 -14.35 9.54
N PHE A 119 0.26 -14.65 9.45
CA PHE A 119 1.07 -15.17 10.55
C PHE A 119 2.51 -14.65 10.38
N GLU A 120 3.29 -14.78 11.44
CA GLU A 120 4.73 -14.50 11.44
C GLU A 120 5.49 -15.73 11.83
N PHE A 121 6.65 -15.97 11.20
CA PHE A 121 7.57 -17.00 11.66
C PHE A 121 8.31 -16.50 12.89
N ALA A 122 8.44 -17.38 13.88
CA ALA A 122 9.21 -17.19 15.11
C ALA A 122 10.19 -18.34 15.30
N ASP A 123 11.12 -18.21 16.25
CA ASP A 123 12.10 -19.23 16.59
C ASP A 123 12.87 -19.74 15.37
N ASP A 124 13.42 -18.83 14.56
CA ASP A 124 14.14 -19.13 13.32
C ASP A 124 13.34 -19.98 12.31
N GLY A 125 12.01 -19.86 12.34
CA GLY A 125 11.09 -20.58 11.44
C GLY A 125 10.58 -21.91 12.02
N GLU A 126 10.88 -22.22 13.29
CA GLU A 126 10.38 -23.42 13.95
C GLU A 126 8.98 -23.25 14.55
N ALA A 127 8.51 -22.01 14.67
CA ALA A 127 7.19 -21.68 15.15
C ALA A 127 6.52 -20.63 14.25
N ILE A 128 5.19 -20.54 14.35
CA ILE A 128 4.41 -19.44 13.80
C ILE A 128 3.56 -18.80 14.87
N VAL A 129 3.41 -17.47 14.77
CA VAL A 129 2.57 -16.66 15.66
C VAL A 129 1.45 -16.04 14.83
N PHE A 130 0.22 -16.16 15.30
CA PHE A 130 -0.95 -15.60 14.63
C PHE A 130 -2.04 -15.19 15.62
N GLY A 131 -2.89 -14.27 15.21
CA GLY A 131 -4.03 -13.81 16.01
C GLY A 131 -5.34 -14.39 15.50
N ALA A 132 -6.19 -14.86 16.43
CA ALA A 132 -7.56 -15.27 16.16
C ALA A 132 -8.48 -14.90 17.31
N LYS A 133 -9.62 -14.28 17.03
CA LYS A 133 -10.65 -13.88 18.02
C LYS A 133 -10.10 -13.11 19.24
N GLY A 134 -9.11 -12.24 19.04
CA GLY A 134 -8.50 -11.43 20.12
C GLY A 134 -7.51 -12.19 21.00
N ILE A 135 -7.12 -13.40 20.61
CA ILE A 135 -6.11 -14.23 21.29
C ILE A 135 -4.93 -14.38 20.33
N GLN A 136 -3.73 -14.35 20.86
CA GLN A 136 -2.51 -14.71 20.15
C GLN A 136 -2.19 -16.16 20.37
N PHE A 137 -1.88 -16.88 19.30
CA PHE A 137 -1.46 -18.28 19.34
C PHE A 137 -0.03 -18.40 18.83
N THR A 138 0.74 -19.26 19.49
CA THR A 138 2.05 -19.72 19.00
C THR A 138 1.96 -21.21 18.72
N TYR A 139 2.27 -21.59 17.47
CA TYR A 139 2.29 -23.00 17.05
C TYR A 139 3.70 -23.42 16.68
N HIS A 140 4.24 -24.39 17.40
CA HIS A 140 5.54 -24.99 17.12
C HIS A 140 5.41 -26.08 16.07
N ILE A 141 6.02 -25.88 14.89
CA ILE A 141 5.85 -26.72 13.71
C ILE A 141 6.36 -28.14 13.95
N ARG A 142 7.49 -28.30 14.66
CA ARG A 142 8.10 -29.61 14.87
C ARG A 142 7.31 -30.52 15.80
N ASN A 143 6.89 -30.01 16.92
CA ASN A 143 6.23 -30.80 17.97
C ASN A 143 4.70 -30.72 17.95
N GLY A 144 4.14 -29.83 17.11
CA GLY A 144 2.70 -29.64 16.99
C GLY A 144 2.03 -29.00 18.21
N GLN A 145 2.78 -28.39 19.12
CA GLN A 145 2.24 -27.71 20.29
C GLN A 145 1.67 -26.35 19.90
N CYS A 146 0.44 -26.07 20.30
CA CYS A 146 -0.20 -24.76 20.14
C CYS A 146 -0.52 -24.19 21.53
N THR A 147 0.02 -23.00 21.81
CA THR A 147 -0.22 -22.27 23.05
C THR A 147 -0.98 -20.99 22.79
N ALA A 148 -1.88 -20.62 23.70
CA ALA A 148 -2.63 -19.38 23.63
C ALA A 148 -2.10 -18.41 24.69
N ALA A 149 -1.98 -17.15 24.31
CA ALA A 149 -1.70 -16.03 25.21
C ALA A 149 -2.68 -14.90 24.93
N PRO A 150 -2.96 -14.01 25.91
CA PRO A 150 -3.67 -12.77 25.58
C PRO A 150 -2.97 -12.07 24.41
N ALA A 151 -3.74 -11.62 23.43
CA ALA A 151 -3.15 -10.79 22.37
C ALA A 151 -2.49 -9.58 23.06
N PRO A 152 -1.28 -9.19 22.62
CA PRO A 152 -0.65 -7.98 23.14
C PRO A 152 -1.65 -6.83 22.99
N GLU A 153 -1.71 -5.98 24.01
CA GLU A 153 -2.59 -4.82 23.99
C GLU A 153 -2.28 -4.03 22.73
N ARG A 154 -3.22 -4.00 21.79
CA ARG A 154 -3.00 -3.30 20.53
C ARG A 154 -2.85 -1.84 20.88
N ALA A 155 -1.71 -1.27 20.55
CA ALA A 155 -1.58 0.17 20.44
C ALA A 155 -2.84 0.67 19.71
N GLY A 156 -3.50 1.71 20.24
CA GLY A 156 -4.84 2.14 19.80
C GLY A 156 -5.00 2.20 18.28
N ARG A 157 -6.22 2.12 17.76
CA ARG A 157 -6.50 2.07 16.30
C ARG A 157 -5.83 3.20 15.51
N ASN A 158 -5.61 4.35 16.16
CA ASN A 158 -5.04 5.56 15.57
C ASN A 158 -3.57 5.73 15.95
N THR A 159 -2.82 4.63 16.09
CA THR A 159 -1.39 4.66 16.39
C THR A 159 -0.58 3.88 15.36
N ILE A 160 0.70 4.24 15.20
CA ILE A 160 1.69 3.50 14.42
C ILE A 160 2.82 3.09 15.35
N VAL A 161 2.97 1.78 15.51
CA VAL A 161 4.01 1.19 16.37
C VAL A 161 5.36 1.26 15.70
N SER A 162 6.42 1.54 16.46
CA SER A 162 7.82 1.49 16.01
C SER A 162 8.25 0.06 15.63
N PRO A 163 9.25 -0.12 14.75
CA PRO A 163 9.74 -1.44 14.34
C PRO A 163 10.21 -2.33 15.49
N ASP A 164 10.79 -1.75 16.54
CA ASP A 164 11.21 -2.46 17.75
C ASP A 164 10.05 -2.80 18.71
N GLY A 165 8.83 -2.35 18.40
CA GLY A 165 7.65 -2.58 19.22
C GLY A 165 7.59 -1.79 20.54
N ALA A 166 8.56 -0.89 20.79
CA ALA A 166 8.66 -0.21 22.07
C ALA A 166 7.80 1.06 22.18
N LYS A 167 7.48 1.70 21.05
CA LYS A 167 6.80 2.98 21.01
C LYS A 167 5.63 2.97 20.04
N ALA A 168 4.65 3.88 20.26
CA ALA A 168 3.53 4.10 19.36
C ALA A 168 3.34 5.60 19.11
N ALA A 169 3.37 6.00 17.85
CA ALA A 169 3.13 7.38 17.44
C ALA A 169 1.64 7.64 17.19
N PHE A 170 1.14 8.79 17.58
CA PHE A 170 -0.26 9.21 17.44
C PHE A 170 -0.37 10.74 17.30
N ILE A 171 -1.54 11.20 16.86
CA ILE A 171 -1.84 12.64 16.74
C ILE A 171 -2.71 13.08 17.93
N ARG A 172 -2.36 14.23 18.51
CA ARG A 172 -3.19 14.95 19.47
C ARG A 172 -3.06 16.44 19.20
N ASP A 173 -4.20 17.12 19.09
CA ASP A 173 -4.26 18.56 18.85
C ASP A 173 -3.36 19.01 17.67
N PHE A 174 -3.48 18.29 16.53
CA PHE A 174 -2.72 18.51 15.29
C PHE A 174 -1.19 18.30 15.40
N ASN A 175 -0.71 17.81 16.54
CA ASN A 175 0.70 17.55 16.79
C ASN A 175 0.98 16.07 16.92
N LEU A 176 2.21 15.67 16.56
CA LEU A 176 2.68 14.30 16.69
C LEU A 176 3.21 14.04 18.09
N TRP A 177 2.79 12.93 18.66
CA TRP A 177 3.16 12.41 19.97
C TRP A 177 3.64 10.98 19.85
N VAL A 178 4.44 10.55 20.81
CA VAL A 178 4.88 9.16 20.97
C VAL A 178 4.59 8.71 22.38
N LYS A 179 4.07 7.48 22.50
CA LYS A 179 3.85 6.77 23.77
C LYS A 179 4.84 5.62 23.89
N ASP A 180 5.58 5.54 24.97
CA ASP A 180 6.32 4.35 25.37
C ASP A 180 5.34 3.26 25.82
N LEU A 181 5.36 2.11 25.16
CA LEU A 181 4.36 1.05 25.40
C LEU A 181 4.60 0.27 26.71
N LYS A 182 5.79 0.37 27.27
CA LYS A 182 6.13 -0.29 28.53
C LYS A 182 5.81 0.59 29.74
N SER A 183 6.23 1.85 29.73
CA SER A 183 6.01 2.78 30.85
C SER A 183 4.67 3.49 30.78
N GLY A 184 4.10 3.62 29.55
CA GLY A 184 2.91 4.43 29.30
C GLY A 184 3.21 5.92 29.19
N GLU A 185 4.46 6.34 29.31
CA GLU A 185 4.87 7.75 29.21
C GLU A 185 4.63 8.30 27.80
N GLU A 186 4.11 9.52 27.72
CA GLU A 186 3.83 10.19 26.45
C GLU A 186 4.76 11.40 26.28
N THR A 187 5.36 11.49 25.08
CA THR A 187 6.26 12.59 24.70
C THR A 187 5.70 13.33 23.51
N GLN A 188 5.59 14.63 23.61
CA GLN A 188 5.23 15.50 22.50
C GLN A 188 6.44 15.72 21.60
N LEU A 189 6.29 15.43 20.29
CA LEU A 189 7.36 15.59 19.31
C LEU A 189 7.29 16.90 18.53
N THR A 190 6.10 17.46 18.35
CA THR A 190 5.87 18.73 17.64
C THR A 190 4.92 19.61 18.45
N SER A 191 5.01 20.96 18.31
CA SER A 191 4.25 21.89 19.15
C SER A 191 3.60 23.04 18.38
N ASP A 192 3.84 23.17 17.07
CA ASP A 192 3.34 24.25 16.23
C ASP A 192 2.24 23.80 15.25
N GLY A 193 1.73 22.58 15.42
CA GLY A 193 0.59 22.06 14.68
C GLY A 193 -0.71 22.73 15.10
N VAL A 194 -1.52 23.16 14.14
CA VAL A 194 -2.85 23.73 14.32
C VAL A 194 -3.82 23.17 13.30
N GLU A 195 -5.10 23.49 13.43
CA GLU A 195 -6.11 23.11 12.44
C GLU A 195 -5.66 23.53 11.04
N ASP A 196 -5.82 22.62 10.06
CA ASP A 196 -5.37 22.79 8.66
C ASP A 196 -3.86 22.95 8.48
N PHE A 197 -3.07 22.86 9.52
CA PHE A 197 -1.60 22.89 9.46
C PHE A 197 -1.00 21.93 10.49
N GLY A 198 -1.46 20.68 10.47
CA GLY A 198 -1.11 19.65 11.44
C GLY A 198 -0.04 18.68 10.94
N TYR A 199 0.62 18.02 11.89
CA TYR A 199 1.63 16.99 11.60
C TYR A 199 0.99 15.63 11.39
N ALA A 200 1.47 14.92 10.37
CA ALA A 200 1.05 13.55 10.02
C ALA A 200 -0.48 13.41 9.78
N THR A 201 -1.19 14.51 9.59
CA THR A 201 -2.65 14.51 9.41
C THR A 201 -3.03 14.15 7.98
N ASN A 202 -4.04 13.29 7.82
CA ASN A 202 -4.60 12.95 6.51
C ASN A 202 -6.01 13.55 6.37
N ASN A 203 -6.08 14.86 6.12
CA ASN A 203 -7.31 15.62 6.01
C ASN A 203 -7.58 16.13 4.59
N ALA A 204 -6.85 15.63 3.59
CA ALA A 204 -7.09 15.97 2.19
C ALA A 204 -8.32 15.21 1.67
N GLY A 205 -9.39 15.96 1.40
CA GLY A 205 -10.66 15.39 0.92
C GLY A 205 -11.63 15.03 2.05
N TRP A 206 -12.62 14.20 1.75
CA TRP A 206 -13.71 13.86 2.67
C TRP A 206 -13.38 12.72 3.65
N ALA A 207 -12.37 11.89 3.33
CA ALA A 207 -11.93 10.82 4.19
C ALA A 207 -10.98 11.35 5.26
N LYS A 208 -11.53 11.75 6.41
CA LYS A 208 -10.74 12.17 7.56
C LYS A 208 -10.29 10.96 8.38
N SER A 209 -9.03 10.93 8.77
CA SER A 209 -8.47 9.91 9.64
C SER A 209 -7.64 10.56 10.74
N GLU A 210 -7.81 10.08 11.96
CA GLU A 210 -6.94 10.46 13.10
C GLU A 210 -5.66 9.59 13.16
N ARG A 211 -5.57 8.58 12.29
CA ARG A 211 -4.37 7.75 12.20
C ARG A 211 -3.25 8.56 11.57
N PRO A 212 -2.06 8.63 12.18
CA PRO A 212 -0.96 9.40 11.62
C PRO A 212 -0.42 8.77 10.34
N VAL A 213 -0.10 9.60 9.36
CA VAL A 213 0.60 9.20 8.13
C VAL A 213 2.10 9.41 8.36
N LEU A 214 2.81 8.35 8.63
CA LEU A 214 4.24 8.39 8.94
C LEU A 214 4.94 7.08 8.60
N LEU A 215 6.27 7.15 8.51
CA LEU A 215 7.14 5.99 8.38
C LEU A 215 8.27 6.06 9.42
N TRP A 216 8.33 5.07 10.29
CA TRP A 216 9.43 4.89 11.22
C TRP A 216 10.72 4.50 10.48
N SER A 217 11.85 4.99 10.93
CA SER A 217 13.15 4.42 10.56
C SER A 217 13.31 3.02 11.16
N LEU A 218 14.10 2.17 10.50
CA LEU A 218 14.28 0.77 10.92
C LEU A 218 14.91 0.64 12.30
N ASP A 219 15.71 1.63 12.72
CA ASP A 219 16.30 1.72 14.05
C ASP A 219 15.37 2.31 15.12
N SER A 220 14.11 2.62 14.76
CA SER A 220 13.09 3.21 15.64
C SER A 220 13.45 4.57 16.28
N LYS A 221 14.46 5.27 15.74
CA LYS A 221 14.95 6.55 16.29
C LYS A 221 14.42 7.79 15.57
N LYS A 222 13.90 7.62 14.35
CA LYS A 222 13.41 8.71 13.51
C LYS A 222 12.05 8.40 12.93
N ILE A 223 11.29 9.44 12.63
CA ILE A 223 10.01 9.37 11.95
C ILE A 223 10.07 10.28 10.73
N ALA A 224 9.83 9.72 9.53
CA ALA A 224 9.54 10.50 8.35
C ALA A 224 8.04 10.77 8.28
N THR A 225 7.65 12.03 8.12
CA THR A 225 6.27 12.48 7.98
C THR A 225 6.21 13.84 7.29
N PHE A 226 5.13 14.54 7.46
CA PHE A 226 4.92 15.90 6.92
C PHE A 226 4.05 16.74 7.84
N GLN A 227 4.12 18.06 7.67
CA GLN A 227 3.14 19.00 8.13
C GLN A 227 2.21 19.34 6.96
N HIS A 228 0.94 19.00 7.11
CA HIS A 228 -0.09 19.16 6.09
C HIS A 228 -0.61 20.60 6.10
N ASP A 229 -0.59 21.28 4.97
CA ASP A 229 -1.10 22.63 4.80
C ASP A 229 -2.37 22.65 3.94
N GLY A 230 -3.49 22.83 4.59
CA GLY A 230 -4.82 23.00 3.98
C GLY A 230 -5.40 24.39 4.18
N ARG A 231 -4.60 25.34 4.64
CA ARG A 231 -5.05 26.72 4.93
C ARG A 231 -5.47 27.43 3.65
N GLY A 232 -6.65 28.02 3.69
CA GLY A 232 -7.23 28.75 2.56
C GLY A 232 -7.70 27.89 1.38
N VAL A 233 -7.63 26.57 1.48
CA VAL A 233 -8.22 25.67 0.47
C VAL A 233 -9.73 25.79 0.52
N GLY A 234 -10.38 25.92 -0.65
CA GLY A 234 -11.83 26.05 -0.80
C GLY A 234 -12.59 24.80 -0.34
N GLU A 235 -13.85 24.96 -0.04
CA GLU A 235 -14.74 23.89 0.44
C GLU A 235 -15.70 23.44 -0.64
N MET A 236 -16.02 22.13 -0.62
CA MET A 236 -17.11 21.53 -1.36
C MET A 236 -18.27 21.18 -0.41
N TYR A 237 -19.48 21.34 -0.90
CA TYR A 237 -20.70 21.10 -0.15
C TYR A 237 -21.54 20.04 -0.84
N LEU A 238 -22.00 19.04 -0.09
CA LEU A 238 -22.99 18.07 -0.54
C LEU A 238 -24.16 18.04 0.42
N SER A 239 -25.35 17.91 -0.13
CA SER A 239 -26.57 17.65 0.63
C SER A 239 -26.89 16.14 0.54
N THR A 240 -27.15 15.50 1.67
CA THR A 240 -27.56 14.09 1.69
C THR A 240 -28.93 13.92 1.03
N THR A 241 -29.10 12.81 0.33
CA THR A 241 -30.36 12.44 -0.36
C THR A 241 -31.19 11.43 0.40
N ASN A 242 -30.88 11.16 1.67
CA ASN A 242 -31.61 10.23 2.51
C ASN A 242 -33.04 10.71 2.80
N VAL A 243 -33.92 9.77 3.13
CA VAL A 243 -35.27 10.09 3.57
C VAL A 243 -35.24 10.95 4.84
N GLY A 244 -35.98 12.06 4.86
CA GLY A 244 -36.02 13.03 5.97
C GLY A 244 -35.37 14.37 5.62
N HIS A 245 -35.00 15.13 6.63
CA HIS A 245 -34.32 16.41 6.41
C HIS A 245 -32.89 16.17 5.89
N PRO A 246 -32.50 16.82 4.77
CA PRO A 246 -31.14 16.70 4.25
C PRO A 246 -30.12 17.29 5.23
N LYS A 247 -28.94 16.64 5.29
CA LYS A 247 -27.81 17.15 6.03
C LYS A 247 -26.79 17.73 5.06
N LEU A 248 -26.19 18.85 5.42
CA LEU A 248 -25.08 19.43 4.69
C LEU A 248 -23.79 18.72 5.12
N GLU A 249 -23.03 18.22 4.15
CA GLU A 249 -21.67 17.74 4.33
C GLU A 249 -20.73 18.75 3.66
N ALA A 250 -19.71 19.18 4.38
CA ALA A 250 -18.71 20.12 3.91
C ALA A 250 -17.31 19.59 4.18
N TRP A 251 -16.42 19.72 3.19
CA TRP A 251 -15.00 19.41 3.34
C TRP A 251 -14.16 20.23 2.38
N LYS A 252 -12.90 20.43 2.71
CA LYS A 252 -11.97 21.12 1.83
C LYS A 252 -11.70 20.31 0.57
N TYR A 253 -11.81 20.98 -0.57
CA TYR A 253 -11.63 20.36 -1.87
C TYR A 253 -11.17 21.38 -2.91
N PRO A 254 -9.90 21.37 -3.33
CA PRO A 254 -9.42 22.28 -4.36
C PRO A 254 -9.99 21.90 -5.72
N LEU A 255 -10.58 22.85 -6.42
CA LEU A 255 -11.09 22.68 -7.77
C LEU A 255 -9.98 22.82 -8.82
N PRO A 256 -10.19 22.29 -10.05
CA PRO A 256 -9.30 22.59 -11.16
C PRO A 256 -9.15 24.11 -11.37
N GLY A 257 -7.89 24.58 -11.42
CA GLY A 257 -7.57 26.00 -11.58
C GLY A 257 -7.35 26.75 -10.27
N ASP A 258 -7.70 26.20 -9.10
CA ASP A 258 -7.41 26.83 -7.83
C ASP A 258 -5.90 26.98 -7.60
N SER A 259 -5.48 28.15 -7.16
CA SER A 259 -4.09 28.43 -6.77
C SER A 259 -3.76 27.92 -5.36
N LEU A 260 -4.76 27.88 -4.48
CA LEU A 260 -4.65 27.33 -3.12
C LEU A 260 -5.08 25.87 -3.12
N ILE A 261 -4.11 25.00 -2.92
CA ILE A 261 -4.30 23.55 -2.87
C ILE A 261 -3.65 22.99 -1.61
N PHE A 262 -4.04 21.80 -1.23
CA PHE A 262 -3.30 21.07 -0.18
C PHE A 262 -1.83 20.91 -0.53
N ARG A 263 -0.97 21.15 0.46
CA ARG A 263 0.47 20.95 0.35
C ARG A 263 1.00 20.21 1.56
N ILE A 264 2.14 19.56 1.40
CA ILE A 264 2.86 18.95 2.51
C ILE A 264 4.28 19.51 2.59
N HIS A 265 4.67 19.86 3.79
CA HIS A 265 6.04 20.18 4.15
C HIS A 265 6.66 18.94 4.76
N ARG A 266 7.51 18.24 4.02
CA ARG A 266 8.14 16.99 4.49
C ARG A 266 9.09 17.27 5.63
N VAL A 267 9.05 16.43 6.66
CA VAL A 267 9.90 16.53 7.85
C VAL A 267 10.43 15.17 8.26
N VAL A 268 11.59 15.18 8.91
CA VAL A 268 12.10 14.08 9.71
C VAL A 268 12.09 14.53 11.17
N ILE A 269 11.58 13.70 12.05
CA ILE A 269 11.52 13.96 13.49
C ILE A 269 12.43 12.97 14.19
N HIS A 270 13.41 13.49 14.95
CA HIS A 270 14.28 12.71 15.80
C HIS A 270 13.64 12.53 17.17
N LEU A 271 13.76 11.34 17.76
CA LEU A 271 13.14 11.03 19.05
C LEU A 271 14.07 11.32 20.24
N ASP A 272 15.37 11.16 20.05
CA ASP A 272 16.38 11.41 21.08
C ASP A 272 16.60 12.93 21.20
N GLY A 273 15.83 13.59 22.07
CA GLY A 273 15.73 15.04 22.14
C GLY A 273 14.89 15.58 20.97
N PRO A 274 13.56 15.62 21.10
CA PRO A 274 12.64 15.87 19.99
C PRO A 274 13.07 17.05 19.13
N GLN A 275 13.45 16.78 17.89
CA GLN A 275 13.87 17.76 16.90
C GLN A 275 13.17 17.53 15.57
N VAL A 276 12.55 18.56 15.04
CA VAL A 276 11.91 18.55 13.71
C VAL A 276 12.88 19.10 12.68
N VAL A 277 13.33 18.26 11.77
CA VAL A 277 14.16 18.64 10.63
C VAL A 277 13.26 18.78 9.40
N ARG A 278 13.00 20.01 8.98
CA ARG A 278 12.24 20.31 7.76
C ARG A 278 13.13 20.10 6.54
N LEU A 279 12.61 19.34 5.54
CA LEU A 279 13.35 19.14 4.31
C LEU A 279 13.44 20.43 3.50
N GLN A 280 14.64 20.74 3.00
CA GLN A 280 14.96 22.00 2.30
C GLN A 280 14.51 21.94 0.84
N MET A 281 13.20 21.99 0.63
CA MET A 281 12.55 21.98 -0.67
C MET A 281 11.19 22.70 -0.60
N PRO A 282 10.64 23.14 -1.74
CA PRO A 282 9.25 23.61 -1.78
C PRO A 282 8.29 22.50 -1.35
N PRO A 283 7.16 22.86 -0.71
CA PRO A 283 6.17 21.87 -0.29
C PRO A 283 5.55 21.15 -1.49
N ASP A 284 5.43 19.83 -1.38
CA ASP A 284 4.80 18.99 -2.42
C ASP A 284 3.28 19.22 -2.48
N PRO A 285 2.66 19.15 -3.66
CA PRO A 285 1.22 19.05 -3.75
C PRO A 285 0.74 17.79 -3.04
N HIS A 286 -0.36 17.89 -2.29
CA HIS A 286 -1.06 16.75 -1.69
C HIS A 286 -2.44 16.63 -2.32
N ARG A 287 -2.87 15.41 -2.63
CA ARG A 287 -4.15 15.15 -3.25
C ARG A 287 -5.03 14.30 -2.34
N SER A 288 -6.28 14.11 -2.73
CA SER A 288 -7.21 13.32 -1.96
C SER A 288 -6.87 11.82 -1.99
N SER A 289 -7.27 11.12 -0.98
CA SER A 289 -6.98 9.73 -0.66
C SER A 289 -7.28 8.66 -1.73
N THR A 290 -7.94 9.00 -2.83
CA THR A 290 -8.29 8.00 -3.88
C THR A 290 -7.24 7.83 -4.96
N THR A 291 -6.41 8.84 -5.18
CA THR A 291 -5.36 8.86 -6.23
C THR A 291 -4.06 9.45 -5.70
N ASP A 292 -3.90 9.48 -4.38
CA ASP A 292 -2.74 10.07 -3.73
C ASP A 292 -1.58 9.09 -3.74
N HIS A 293 -0.40 9.59 -4.03
CA HIS A 293 0.86 8.89 -3.90
C HIS A 293 1.52 9.08 -2.52
N ILE A 294 0.92 9.86 -1.64
CA ILE A 294 1.48 10.22 -0.32
C ILE A 294 0.86 9.38 0.78
N ALA A 295 -0.46 9.23 0.77
CA ALA A 295 -1.17 8.48 1.80
C ALA A 295 -2.12 7.45 1.19
N GLY A 296 -1.92 6.19 1.53
CA GLY A 296 -2.85 5.11 1.19
C GLY A 296 -4.20 5.25 1.93
N ARG A 297 -5.22 4.56 1.44
CA ARG A 297 -6.55 4.55 2.08
C ARG A 297 -6.55 4.02 3.50
N ASP A 298 -5.57 3.20 3.83
CA ASP A 298 -5.35 2.63 5.16
C ASP A 298 -4.50 3.52 6.08
N GLY A 299 -4.07 4.70 5.58
CA GLY A 299 -3.19 5.63 6.29
C GLY A 299 -1.70 5.28 6.17
N THR A 300 -1.32 4.36 5.29
CA THR A 300 0.10 4.08 5.01
C THR A 300 0.74 5.29 4.34
N PHE A 301 1.93 5.69 4.78
CA PHE A 301 2.74 6.70 4.10
C PHE A 301 3.39 6.05 2.87
N LEU A 302 2.94 6.46 1.70
CA LEU A 302 3.38 5.95 0.40
C LEU A 302 4.54 6.77 -0.16
N ASP A 303 5.20 6.23 -1.20
CA ASP A 303 6.27 6.88 -1.96
C ASP A 303 7.40 7.46 -1.10
N VAL A 304 7.72 6.78 -0.01
CA VAL A 304 8.81 7.10 0.89
C VAL A 304 9.51 5.82 1.34
N GLU A 305 10.84 5.88 1.48
CA GLU A 305 11.66 4.74 1.88
C GLU A 305 12.89 5.18 2.65
N TRP A 306 13.15 4.54 3.80
CA TRP A 306 14.42 4.68 4.50
C TRP A 306 15.51 3.78 3.90
N SER A 307 16.72 4.28 3.83
CA SER A 307 17.88 3.38 3.69
C SER A 307 17.96 2.43 4.90
N PRO A 308 18.53 1.22 4.74
CA PRO A 308 18.63 0.24 5.84
C PRO A 308 19.30 0.75 7.11
N ASP A 309 20.26 1.66 6.97
CA ASP A 309 20.99 2.31 8.05
C ASP A 309 20.30 3.60 8.58
N ALA A 310 19.14 3.95 8.05
CA ALA A 310 18.42 5.18 8.34
C ALA A 310 19.23 6.49 8.12
N ALA A 311 20.28 6.43 7.30
CA ALA A 311 21.11 7.58 6.96
C ALA A 311 20.55 8.42 5.82
N GLN A 312 19.63 7.89 5.03
CA GLN A 312 18.97 8.56 3.91
C GLN A 312 17.49 8.27 3.89
N LEU A 313 16.72 9.26 3.43
CA LEU A 313 15.30 9.13 3.15
C LEU A 313 15.06 9.35 1.66
N ALA A 314 14.61 8.33 0.95
CA ALA A 314 14.16 8.44 -0.43
C ALA A 314 12.66 8.75 -0.48
N PHE A 315 12.23 9.58 -1.42
CA PHE A 315 10.81 9.84 -1.64
C PHE A 315 10.53 10.35 -3.06
N LEU A 316 9.28 10.19 -3.47
CA LEU A 316 8.78 10.67 -4.74
C LEU A 316 8.01 11.98 -4.55
N SER A 317 8.25 12.95 -5.45
CA SER A 317 7.46 14.16 -5.60
C SER A 317 6.77 14.12 -6.97
N ASN A 318 5.44 14.28 -7.00
CA ASN A 318 4.67 14.37 -8.23
C ASN A 318 4.10 15.78 -8.43
N SER A 319 4.04 16.22 -9.68
CA SER A 319 3.30 17.44 -10.03
C SER A 319 1.79 17.26 -9.83
N ARG A 320 1.06 18.38 -9.66
CA ARG A 320 -0.39 18.37 -9.46
C ARG A 320 -1.15 17.69 -10.60
N ASP A 321 -0.68 17.83 -11.83
CA ASP A 321 -1.27 17.28 -13.04
C ASP A 321 -0.79 15.86 -13.37
N HIS A 322 0.06 15.28 -12.51
CA HIS A 322 0.69 13.96 -12.69
C HIS A 322 1.50 13.80 -13.97
N LYS A 323 2.09 14.87 -14.45
CA LYS A 323 2.95 14.82 -15.63
C LYS A 323 4.43 14.77 -15.31
N GLU A 324 4.79 15.01 -14.05
CA GLU A 324 6.16 15.04 -13.59
C GLU A 324 6.32 14.25 -12.31
N ALA A 325 7.29 13.35 -12.28
CA ALA A 325 7.68 12.56 -11.12
C ALA A 325 9.17 12.73 -10.86
N VAL A 326 9.55 13.03 -9.62
CA VAL A 326 10.92 13.32 -9.22
C VAL A 326 11.30 12.45 -8.02
N LEU A 327 12.22 11.52 -8.21
CA LEU A 327 12.83 10.76 -7.11
C LEU A 327 13.91 11.62 -6.44
N ARG A 328 13.76 11.76 -5.13
CA ARG A 328 14.65 12.59 -4.29
C ARG A 328 15.28 11.78 -3.17
N LEU A 329 16.44 12.20 -2.73
CA LEU A 329 17.08 11.74 -1.49
C LEU A 329 17.27 12.91 -0.54
N ALA A 330 16.89 12.71 0.71
CA ALA A 330 17.13 13.65 1.79
C ALA A 330 18.14 13.11 2.82
N ASN A 331 18.94 14.01 3.34
CA ASN A 331 19.72 13.77 4.55
C ASN A 331 18.82 14.07 5.77
N PRO A 332 18.53 13.09 6.63
CA PRO A 332 17.61 13.26 7.75
C PRO A 332 18.16 14.17 8.87
N GLU A 333 19.48 14.37 8.94
CA GLU A 333 20.12 15.19 9.97
C GLU A 333 20.10 16.68 9.59
N THR A 334 20.29 16.98 8.31
CA THR A 334 20.41 18.38 7.83
C THR A 334 19.17 18.89 7.12
N GLY A 335 18.30 17.99 6.65
CA GLY A 335 17.18 18.32 5.80
C GLY A 335 17.56 18.63 4.34
N THR A 336 18.83 18.54 3.96
CA THR A 336 19.26 18.76 2.57
C THR A 336 18.62 17.72 1.65
N VAL A 337 18.11 18.18 0.49
CA VAL A 337 17.45 17.34 -0.51
C VAL A 337 18.18 17.45 -1.85
N ARG A 338 18.37 16.33 -2.51
CA ARG A 338 18.86 16.29 -3.88
C ARG A 338 17.95 15.47 -4.78
N THR A 339 17.86 15.85 -6.02
CA THR A 339 17.17 15.06 -7.06
C THR A 339 18.08 13.92 -7.51
N VAL A 340 17.51 12.72 -7.65
CA VAL A 340 18.16 11.54 -8.25
C VAL A 340 17.83 11.45 -9.72
N LEU A 341 16.53 11.43 -10.04
CA LEU A 341 16.01 11.38 -11.40
C LEU A 341 14.68 12.13 -11.50
N GLU A 342 14.37 12.54 -12.71
CA GLU A 342 13.12 13.19 -13.07
C GLU A 342 12.55 12.53 -14.33
N GLU A 343 11.25 12.28 -14.35
CA GLU A 343 10.54 11.81 -15.52
C GLU A 343 9.35 12.70 -15.82
N LYS A 344 9.24 13.11 -17.08
CA LYS A 344 8.12 13.89 -17.59
C LYS A 344 7.38 13.10 -18.66
N VAL A 345 6.06 13.16 -18.60
CA VAL A 345 5.16 12.48 -19.54
C VAL A 345 4.13 13.46 -20.09
N GLU A 346 3.63 13.21 -21.29
CA GLU A 346 2.64 14.08 -21.93
C GLU A 346 1.24 13.92 -21.31
N THR A 347 0.92 12.73 -20.80
CA THR A 347 -0.41 12.39 -20.32
C THR A 347 -0.47 12.28 -18.80
N PHE A 348 -0.08 11.14 -18.25
CA PHE A 348 -0.19 10.82 -16.83
C PHE A 348 0.94 9.88 -16.41
N PHE A 349 1.69 10.26 -15.38
CA PHE A 349 2.68 9.40 -14.76
C PHE A 349 1.99 8.46 -13.76
N GLU A 350 2.15 7.17 -13.95
CA GLU A 350 1.63 6.15 -13.04
C GLU A 350 2.57 6.01 -11.84
N SER A 351 2.15 6.54 -10.69
CA SER A 351 2.96 6.54 -9.46
C SER A 351 2.75 5.30 -8.57
N GLY A 352 2.06 4.29 -9.09
CA GLY A 352 1.63 3.15 -8.28
C GLY A 352 0.33 3.45 -7.53
N TYR A 353 -0.52 2.43 -7.38
CA TYR A 353 -1.81 2.53 -6.70
C TYR A 353 -1.74 1.78 -5.37
N ASN A 354 -1.71 2.53 -4.25
CA ASN A 354 -1.51 2.02 -2.89
C ASN A 354 -0.22 1.21 -2.67
N GLU A 355 0.69 1.22 -3.62
CA GLU A 355 1.97 0.52 -3.52
C GLU A 355 3.05 1.36 -4.21
N ARG A 356 4.26 1.27 -3.69
CA ARG A 356 5.42 1.93 -4.28
C ARG A 356 5.91 1.13 -5.49
N ASN A 357 6.10 1.80 -6.62
CA ASN A 357 6.60 1.19 -7.87
C ASN A 357 8.06 1.56 -8.17
N TRP A 358 8.82 1.99 -7.17
CA TRP A 358 10.25 2.25 -7.21
C TRP A 358 10.91 1.75 -5.92
N HIS A 359 12.22 1.56 -5.94
CA HIS A 359 12.98 1.07 -4.78
C HIS A 359 14.41 1.53 -4.85
N ILE A 360 15.03 1.87 -3.69
CA ILE A 360 16.46 2.17 -3.62
C ILE A 360 17.24 0.93 -3.18
N LEU A 361 18.42 0.78 -3.77
CA LEU A 361 19.41 -0.26 -3.46
C LEU A 361 20.72 0.42 -3.05
N PRO A 362 20.85 0.90 -1.81
CA PRO A 362 22.01 1.67 -1.38
C PRO A 362 23.34 0.90 -1.48
N GLU A 363 23.34 -0.40 -1.21
CA GLU A 363 24.54 -1.25 -1.28
C GLU A 363 25.16 -1.30 -2.69
N SER A 364 24.32 -1.27 -3.74
CA SER A 364 24.78 -1.20 -5.14
C SER A 364 24.79 0.20 -5.72
N ASN A 365 24.40 1.20 -4.92
CA ASN A 365 24.22 2.60 -5.34
C ASN A 365 23.27 2.73 -6.53
N GLU A 366 22.12 2.06 -6.45
CA GLU A 366 21.13 1.97 -7.53
C GLU A 366 19.71 2.31 -7.06
N ALA A 367 18.89 2.77 -8.01
CA ALA A 367 17.44 2.82 -7.88
C ALA A 367 16.80 1.96 -8.97
N ILE A 368 15.77 1.22 -8.58
CA ILE A 368 14.83 0.59 -9.50
C ILE A 368 13.68 1.56 -9.72
N TRP A 369 13.35 1.80 -10.96
CA TRP A 369 12.33 2.76 -11.39
C TRP A 369 11.38 2.12 -12.39
N TYR A 370 10.08 2.13 -12.10
CA TYR A 370 9.06 1.72 -13.06
C TYR A 370 8.70 2.89 -13.97
N SER A 371 8.66 2.67 -15.28
CA SER A 371 8.28 3.68 -16.26
C SER A 371 7.61 3.07 -17.48
N GLN A 372 6.68 3.81 -18.05
CA GLN A 372 5.97 3.45 -19.29
C GLN A 372 6.49 4.24 -20.50
N ARG A 373 7.68 4.84 -20.41
CA ARG A 373 8.29 5.67 -21.47
C ARG A 373 8.49 4.97 -22.82
N SER A 374 8.43 3.66 -22.86
CA SER A 374 8.53 2.83 -24.06
C SER A 374 7.19 2.17 -24.43
N ASP A 375 6.06 2.83 -24.11
CA ASP A 375 4.66 2.40 -24.32
C ASP A 375 4.20 1.22 -23.45
N TRP A 376 5.11 0.55 -22.75
CA TRP A 376 4.83 -0.53 -21.81
C TRP A 376 5.56 -0.31 -20.49
N GLY A 377 5.00 -0.84 -19.41
CA GLY A 377 5.61 -0.74 -18.09
C GLY A 377 6.86 -1.60 -17.96
N HIS A 378 8.01 -0.97 -17.77
CA HIS A 378 9.30 -1.62 -17.59
C HIS A 378 10.02 -1.11 -16.36
N LEU A 379 10.97 -1.92 -15.85
CA LEU A 379 11.86 -1.54 -14.76
C LEU A 379 13.18 -1.03 -15.33
N TYR A 380 13.56 0.15 -14.89
CA TYR A 380 14.82 0.80 -15.25
C TYR A 380 15.71 0.89 -14.02
N ARG A 381 17.02 0.73 -14.22
CA ARG A 381 18.02 0.92 -13.17
C ARG A 381 18.75 2.24 -13.35
N TYR A 382 18.81 2.99 -12.28
CA TYR A 382 19.54 4.27 -12.24
C TYR A 382 20.64 4.22 -11.20
N ASN A 383 21.73 4.94 -11.44
CA ASN A 383 22.71 5.20 -10.41
C ASN A 383 22.17 6.23 -9.43
N LEU A 384 22.17 5.94 -8.13
CA LEU A 384 21.60 6.81 -7.09
C LEU A 384 22.38 8.13 -6.95
N GLU A 385 23.70 8.13 -7.15
CA GLU A 385 24.54 9.30 -6.98
C GLU A 385 24.45 10.25 -8.20
N THR A 386 24.56 9.69 -9.39
CA THR A 386 24.64 10.48 -10.65
C THR A 386 23.33 10.65 -11.37
N GLY A 387 22.30 9.88 -11.04
CA GLY A 387 21.02 9.87 -11.75
C GLY A 387 21.13 9.27 -13.17
N GLN A 388 22.22 8.63 -13.53
CA GLN A 388 22.40 8.05 -14.86
C GLN A 388 21.68 6.70 -14.99
N LEU A 389 21.00 6.53 -16.12
CA LEU A 389 20.40 5.26 -16.50
C LEU A 389 21.49 4.21 -16.74
N LYS A 390 21.38 3.04 -16.09
CA LYS A 390 22.35 1.93 -16.22
C LYS A 390 21.92 0.87 -17.23
N ASN A 391 20.62 0.69 -17.42
CA ASN A 391 20.07 -0.20 -18.45
C ASN A 391 18.97 0.52 -19.19
N PRO A 392 19.06 0.59 -20.51
CA PRO A 392 18.00 1.16 -21.34
C PRO A 392 16.79 0.22 -21.43
#